data_1e5bf6d484041169bce2df3426f0af6f
#
_entry.id   1e5bf6d484041169bce2df3426f0af6f
#
_cell.length_a   1.000
_cell.length_b   1.000
_cell.length_c   1.000
_cell.angle_alpha   90.00
_cell.angle_beta   90.00
_cell.angle_gamma   90.00
#
_symmetry.space_group_name_H-M   'P 1'
#
loop_
_entity.id
_entity.type
_entity.pdbx_description
1 polymer ?
#
loop_
_entity_poly.entity_id
_entity_poly.type
_entity_poly.pdbx_seq_one_letter_code
_entity_poly.pdbx_strand_id
1 'polypeptide(L)'
;PELAEWIGQHVTFPSTMVDRIVPAMTSETHRALTEKLGCDDPVAVACEPFFQWVIEDNFVSGRPAWEKAGAELVDDVLPFEEMKLRMLNGSHSFLAYLGSLAGYQHISDCMADAHFKNA
;
A
#
# COMPACT_ATOMS: atom_id res chain seq x y z
N PRO A 1 -2.76 -21.85 29.92
CA PRO A 1 -4.00 -21.12 30.24
C PRO A 1 -3.70 -19.71 30.77
N GLU A 2 -2.87 -19.56 31.80
CA GLU A 2 -2.56 -18.30 32.47
C GLU A 2 -1.94 -17.24 31.52
N LEU A 3 -0.98 -17.62 30.68
CA LEU A 3 -0.35 -16.69 29.72
C LEU A 3 -1.34 -16.19 28.67
N ALA A 4 -2.20 -17.07 28.14
CA ALA A 4 -3.20 -16.69 27.15
C ALA A 4 -4.25 -15.72 27.75
N GLU A 5 -4.63 -15.96 29.01
CA GLU A 5 -5.53 -15.08 29.75
C GLU A 5 -4.89 -13.72 30.01
N TRP A 6 -3.63 -13.71 30.43
CA TRP A 6 -2.86 -12.49 30.65
C TRP A 6 -2.71 -11.68 29.34
N ILE A 7 -2.38 -12.33 28.22
CA ILE A 7 -2.30 -11.67 26.90
C ILE A 7 -3.63 -11.02 26.56
N GLY A 8 -4.76 -11.74 26.70
CA GLY A 8 -6.09 -11.21 26.42
C GLY A 8 -6.48 -9.98 27.26
N GLN A 9 -5.88 -9.82 28.42
CA GLN A 9 -6.16 -8.69 29.33
C GLN A 9 -5.18 -7.51 29.16
N HIS A 10 -3.95 -7.75 28.69
CA HIS A 10 -2.86 -6.78 28.76
C HIS A 10 -2.20 -6.46 27.41
N VAL A 11 -2.55 -7.16 26.34
CA VAL A 11 -1.93 -6.99 25.02
C VAL A 11 -3.01 -6.72 23.99
N THR A 12 -2.77 -5.74 23.14
CA THR A 12 -3.57 -5.46 21.93
C THR A 12 -2.76 -5.75 20.69
N PHE A 13 -3.46 -5.99 19.59
CA PHE A 13 -2.87 -6.25 18.27
C PHE A 13 -3.47 -5.27 17.25
N PRO A 14 -3.05 -3.99 17.29
CA PRO A 14 -3.58 -2.97 16.39
C PRO A 14 -3.38 -3.34 14.93
N SER A 15 -4.45 -3.26 14.15
CA SER A 15 -4.42 -3.48 12.72
C SER A 15 -3.88 -2.25 11.99
N THR A 16 -3.30 -2.46 10.81
CA THR A 16 -2.84 -1.36 9.96
C THR A 16 -3.04 -1.68 8.49
N MET A 17 -3.34 -0.65 7.71
CA MET A 17 -3.41 -0.70 6.26
C MET A 17 -2.47 0.33 5.67
N VAL A 18 -1.64 -0.09 4.72
CA VAL A 18 -0.75 0.80 3.96
C VAL A 18 -1.11 0.71 2.48
N ASP A 19 -1.23 1.87 1.84
CA ASP A 19 -1.37 1.98 0.40
C ASP A 19 -0.29 2.88 -0.18
N ARG A 20 0.67 2.26 -0.85
CA ARG A 20 1.72 2.87 -1.66
C ARG A 20 2.25 1.83 -2.64
N ILE A 21 2.24 2.14 -3.93
CA ILE A 21 2.77 1.23 -4.94
C ILE A 21 4.29 1.36 -5.01
N VAL A 22 4.96 0.21 -4.89
CA VAL A 22 6.42 0.07 -5.04
C VAL A 22 6.65 -0.91 -6.20
N PRO A 23 6.88 -0.43 -7.42
CA PRO A 23 7.11 -1.29 -8.58
C PRO A 23 8.44 -2.05 -8.45
N ALA A 24 8.56 -3.15 -9.21
CA ALA A 24 9.81 -3.88 -9.28
C ALA A 24 10.93 -2.97 -9.82
N MET A 25 12.11 -3.07 -9.21
CA MET A 25 13.28 -2.30 -9.62
C MET A 25 13.81 -2.78 -10.97
N THR A 26 14.06 -1.84 -11.87
CA THR A 26 14.79 -2.06 -13.12
C THR A 26 16.22 -1.55 -12.98
N SER A 27 17.13 -2.02 -13.84
CA SER A 27 18.51 -1.52 -13.88
C SER A 27 18.58 -0.01 -14.18
N GLU A 28 17.62 0.53 -14.92
CA GLU A 28 17.51 1.96 -15.22
C GLU A 28 17.11 2.75 -13.96
N THR A 29 16.07 2.28 -13.24
CA THR A 29 15.63 2.88 -12.00
C THR A 29 16.73 2.86 -10.94
N HIS A 30 17.46 1.74 -10.82
CA HIS A 30 18.58 1.61 -9.90
C HIS A 30 19.69 2.62 -10.21
N ARG A 31 20.05 2.78 -11.49
CA ARG A 31 21.04 3.77 -11.92
C ARG A 31 20.62 5.21 -11.58
N ALA A 32 19.38 5.56 -11.88
CA ALA A 32 18.83 6.89 -11.57
C ALA A 32 18.83 7.17 -10.06
N LEU A 33 18.53 6.16 -9.23
CA LEU A 33 18.62 6.28 -7.77
C LEU A 33 20.05 6.45 -7.28
N THR A 34 20.99 5.67 -7.81
CA THR A 34 22.43 5.78 -7.49
C THR A 34 22.97 7.19 -7.79
N GLU A 35 22.60 7.75 -8.94
CA GLU A 35 22.95 9.12 -9.29
C GLU A 35 22.34 10.15 -8.33
N LYS A 36 21.07 9.97 -7.99
CA LYS A 36 20.35 10.90 -7.10
C LYS A 36 20.81 10.83 -5.64
N LEU A 37 21.15 9.63 -5.15
CA LEU A 37 21.62 9.42 -3.78
C LEU A 37 23.10 9.69 -3.63
N GLY A 38 23.89 9.66 -4.72
CA GLY A 38 25.35 9.79 -4.71
C GLY A 38 26.08 8.56 -4.15
N CYS A 39 25.39 7.45 -3.98
CA CYS A 39 25.95 6.17 -3.54
C CYS A 39 25.15 5.00 -4.14
N ASP A 40 25.81 3.86 -4.29
CA ASP A 40 25.16 2.62 -4.70
C ASP A 40 24.47 1.96 -3.49
N ASP A 41 23.15 1.84 -3.56
CA ASP A 41 22.34 1.15 -2.56
C ASP A 41 21.57 0.01 -3.23
N PRO A 42 22.00 -1.25 -3.06
CA PRO A 42 21.39 -2.41 -3.71
C PRO A 42 19.98 -2.74 -3.21
N VAL A 43 19.55 -2.15 -2.09
CA VAL A 43 18.22 -2.34 -1.50
C VAL A 43 17.32 -1.10 -1.62
N ALA A 44 17.80 -0.05 -2.30
CA ALA A 44 17.00 1.13 -2.59
C ALA A 44 15.75 0.77 -3.39
N VAL A 45 14.65 1.45 -3.11
CA VAL A 45 13.38 1.28 -3.82
C VAL A 45 12.86 2.63 -4.30
N ALA A 46 12.23 2.62 -5.48
CA ALA A 46 11.42 3.74 -5.96
C ALA A 46 9.95 3.46 -5.69
N CYS A 47 9.21 4.46 -5.28
CA CYS A 47 7.78 4.35 -5.05
C CYS A 47 7.05 5.59 -5.57
N GLU A 48 5.73 5.48 -5.69
CA GLU A 48 4.89 6.62 -6.01
C GLU A 48 4.87 7.64 -4.87
N PRO A 49 4.56 8.93 -5.16
CA PRO A 49 4.43 9.96 -4.12
C PRO A 49 3.18 9.76 -3.26
N PHE A 50 2.13 9.09 -3.76
CA PHE A 50 0.93 8.78 -2.98
C PHE A 50 1.28 7.90 -1.78
N PHE A 51 0.63 8.18 -0.66
CA PHE A 51 0.81 7.46 0.59
C PHE A 51 -0.46 7.55 1.42
N GLN A 52 -0.97 6.40 1.82
CA GLN A 52 -1.99 6.29 2.84
C GLN A 52 -1.56 5.25 3.87
N TRP A 53 -1.51 5.63 5.12
CA TRP A 53 -1.20 4.75 6.22
C TRP A 53 -2.24 4.91 7.32
N VAL A 54 -3.08 3.91 7.47
CA VAL A 54 -4.16 3.86 8.47
C VAL A 54 -3.76 2.89 9.57
N ILE A 55 -3.92 3.30 10.82
CA ILE A 55 -3.51 2.53 12.00
C ILE A 55 -4.66 2.55 13.00
N GLU A 56 -5.03 1.38 13.52
CA GLU A 56 -5.95 1.26 14.65
C GLU A 56 -5.33 1.85 15.92
N ASP A 57 -5.99 2.86 16.51
CA ASP A 57 -5.48 3.53 17.70
C ASP A 57 -5.83 2.77 18.99
N ASN A 58 -5.30 1.56 19.11
CA ASN A 58 -5.56 0.65 20.21
C ASN A 58 -4.23 0.19 20.86
N PHE A 59 -3.50 1.15 21.47
CA PHE A 59 -2.20 0.93 22.07
C PHE A 59 -2.26 0.99 23.60
N VAL A 60 -1.94 -0.11 24.27
CA VAL A 60 -2.02 -0.23 25.75
C VAL A 60 -1.01 0.65 26.52
N SER A 61 0.11 1.02 25.92
CA SER A 61 1.18 1.80 26.54
C SER A 61 1.43 3.15 25.86
N GLY A 62 0.46 3.62 25.07
CA GLY A 62 0.62 4.80 24.24
C GLY A 62 1.46 4.54 22.97
N ARG A 63 1.63 5.56 22.16
CA ARG A 63 2.33 5.51 20.89
C ARG A 63 3.01 6.83 20.52
N PRO A 64 3.98 6.84 19.59
CA PRO A 64 4.47 8.07 18.99
C PRO A 64 3.36 8.82 18.22
N ALA A 65 3.57 10.11 17.99
CA ALA A 65 2.63 10.96 17.25
C ALA A 65 2.78 10.77 15.73
N TRP A 66 2.45 9.58 15.21
CA TRP A 66 2.57 9.22 13.79
C TRP A 66 1.66 10.05 12.87
N GLU A 67 0.57 10.58 13.39
CA GLU A 67 -0.30 11.53 12.68
C GLU A 67 0.45 12.78 12.22
N LYS A 68 1.52 13.16 12.90
CA LYS A 68 2.41 14.27 12.47
C LYS A 68 3.24 13.93 11.23
N ALA A 69 3.39 12.64 10.92
CA ALA A 69 4.04 12.14 9.73
C ALA A 69 3.05 11.69 8.64
N GLY A 70 1.75 11.95 8.84
CA GLY A 70 0.70 11.67 7.87
C GLY A 70 -0.02 10.34 8.04
N ALA A 71 0.19 9.60 9.14
CA ALA A 71 -0.61 8.43 9.45
C ALA A 71 -2.03 8.84 9.91
N GLU A 72 -3.04 8.08 9.52
CA GLU A 72 -4.41 8.22 9.95
C GLU A 72 -4.68 7.26 11.11
N LEU A 73 -5.03 7.78 12.28
CA LEU A 73 -5.38 7.00 13.46
C LEU A 73 -6.90 6.84 13.50
N VAL A 74 -7.37 5.61 13.57
CA VAL A 74 -8.79 5.28 13.48
C VAL A 74 -9.18 4.24 14.54
N ASP A 75 -10.46 4.13 14.84
CA ASP A 75 -10.99 3.09 15.74
C ASP A 75 -11.06 1.71 15.04
N ASP A 76 -11.27 1.70 13.72
CA ASP A 76 -11.40 0.49 12.91
C ASP A 76 -10.75 0.68 11.53
N VAL A 77 -9.82 -0.19 11.20
CA VAL A 77 -9.09 -0.18 9.90
C VAL A 77 -9.86 -0.91 8.80
N LEU A 78 -10.80 -1.80 9.16
CA LEU A 78 -11.50 -2.66 8.19
C LEU A 78 -12.17 -1.90 7.04
N PRO A 79 -12.87 -0.77 7.24
CA PRO A 79 -13.47 -0.03 6.12
C PRO A 79 -12.45 0.47 5.10
N PHE A 80 -11.25 0.87 5.54
CA PHE A 80 -10.17 1.34 4.67
C PHE A 80 -9.55 0.18 3.90
N GLU A 81 -9.34 -0.97 4.55
CA GLU A 81 -8.86 -2.20 3.92
C GLU A 81 -9.84 -2.68 2.84
N GLU A 82 -11.13 -2.76 3.15
CA GLU A 82 -12.16 -3.16 2.19
C GLU A 82 -12.24 -2.19 0.99
N MET A 83 -12.20 -0.90 1.24
CA MET A 83 -12.18 0.11 0.19
C MET A 83 -10.96 -0.09 -0.74
N LYS A 84 -9.75 -0.20 -0.17
CA LYS A 84 -8.54 -0.44 -0.95
C LYS A 84 -8.62 -1.73 -1.76
N LEU A 85 -9.03 -2.85 -1.13
CA LEU A 85 -9.11 -4.16 -1.79
C LEU A 85 -10.14 -4.18 -2.92
N ARG A 86 -11.31 -3.60 -2.70
CA ARG A 86 -12.42 -3.65 -3.66
C ARG A 86 -12.25 -2.63 -4.77
N MET A 87 -11.89 -1.38 -4.44
CA MET A 87 -11.80 -0.31 -5.43
C MET A 87 -10.44 -0.26 -6.12
N LEU A 88 -9.33 -0.30 -5.41
CA LEU A 88 -8.01 -0.22 -6.02
C LEU A 88 -7.57 -1.58 -6.60
N ASN A 89 -7.46 -2.60 -5.74
CA ASN A 89 -6.93 -3.90 -6.18
C ASN A 89 -7.91 -4.61 -7.11
N GLY A 90 -9.22 -4.48 -6.87
CA GLY A 90 -10.27 -5.07 -7.71
C GLY A 90 -10.28 -4.47 -9.11
N SER A 91 -10.27 -3.15 -9.24
CA SER A 91 -10.22 -2.46 -10.54
C SER A 91 -8.91 -2.74 -11.29
N HIS A 92 -7.77 -2.80 -10.57
CA HIS A 92 -6.49 -3.17 -11.16
C HIS A 92 -6.52 -4.60 -11.73
N SER A 93 -7.09 -5.55 -10.99
CA SER A 93 -7.25 -6.93 -11.46
C SER A 93 -8.16 -7.02 -12.69
N PHE A 94 -9.28 -6.29 -12.68
CA PHE A 94 -10.19 -6.17 -13.83
C PHE A 94 -9.45 -5.70 -15.07
N LEU A 95 -8.72 -4.57 -14.98
CA LEU A 95 -7.95 -4.01 -16.07
C LEU A 95 -6.82 -4.94 -16.54
N ALA A 96 -6.14 -5.63 -15.61
CA ALA A 96 -5.06 -6.54 -15.94
C ALA A 96 -5.56 -7.76 -16.75
N TYR A 97 -6.63 -8.42 -16.29
CA TYR A 97 -7.15 -9.60 -16.97
C TYR A 97 -7.80 -9.26 -18.31
N LEU A 98 -8.70 -8.31 -18.35
CA LEU A 98 -9.40 -7.95 -19.59
C LEU A 98 -8.48 -7.22 -20.57
N GLY A 99 -7.58 -6.37 -20.08
CA GLY A 99 -6.59 -5.69 -20.88
C GLY A 99 -5.63 -6.67 -21.57
N SER A 100 -5.15 -7.69 -20.84
CA SER A 100 -4.33 -8.76 -21.40
C SER A 100 -5.06 -9.54 -22.49
N LEU A 101 -6.34 -9.86 -22.29
CA LEU A 101 -7.16 -10.51 -23.31
C LEU A 101 -7.39 -9.63 -24.56
N ALA A 102 -7.46 -8.31 -24.36
CA ALA A 102 -7.56 -7.34 -25.46
C ALA A 102 -6.21 -7.03 -26.15
N GLY A 103 -5.10 -7.60 -25.67
CA GLY A 103 -3.76 -7.44 -26.23
C GLY A 103 -2.97 -6.25 -25.69
N TYR A 104 -3.43 -5.58 -24.65
CA TYR A 104 -2.69 -4.51 -23.96
C TYR A 104 -1.60 -5.10 -23.08
N GLN A 105 -0.46 -4.41 -23.01
CA GLN A 105 0.69 -4.85 -22.20
C GLN A 105 0.73 -4.16 -20.82
N HIS A 106 0.21 -2.94 -20.72
CA HIS A 106 0.23 -2.15 -19.50
C HIS A 106 -1.17 -1.65 -19.14
N ILE A 107 -1.41 -1.47 -17.83
CA ILE A 107 -2.65 -0.87 -17.32
C ILE A 107 -2.88 0.53 -17.87
N SER A 108 -1.80 1.30 -18.08
CA SER A 108 -1.86 2.63 -18.72
C SER A 108 -2.46 2.59 -20.12
N ASP A 109 -2.22 1.51 -20.89
CA ASP A 109 -2.77 1.34 -22.23
C ASP A 109 -4.28 1.12 -22.16
N CYS A 110 -4.74 0.30 -21.21
CA CYS A 110 -6.17 0.13 -20.92
C CYS A 110 -6.83 1.46 -20.54
N MET A 111 -6.19 2.26 -19.69
CA MET A 111 -6.73 3.55 -19.28
C MET A 111 -6.75 4.62 -20.38
N ALA A 112 -5.99 4.42 -21.45
CA ALA A 112 -6.06 5.25 -22.66
C ALA A 112 -7.25 4.87 -23.56
N ASP A 113 -7.79 3.65 -23.44
CA ASP A 113 -8.96 3.18 -24.17
C ASP A 113 -10.26 3.62 -23.46
N ALA A 114 -11.14 4.31 -24.21
CA ALA A 114 -12.40 4.83 -23.68
C ALA A 114 -13.36 3.73 -23.17
N HIS A 115 -13.32 2.52 -23.76
CA HIS A 115 -14.16 1.41 -23.31
C HIS A 115 -13.75 0.91 -21.94
N PHE A 116 -12.45 0.73 -21.69
CA PHE A 116 -11.93 0.32 -20.38
C PHE A 116 -12.10 1.42 -19.33
N LYS A 117 -11.92 2.68 -19.73
CA LYS A 117 -12.04 3.82 -18.81
C LYS A 117 -13.47 4.03 -18.29
N ASN A 118 -14.48 3.65 -19.09
CA ASN A 118 -15.90 3.85 -18.77
C ASN A 118 -16.57 2.60 -18.19
N ALA A 119 -15.86 1.47 -18.09
CA ALA A 119 -16.35 0.23 -17.51
C ALA A 119 -16.16 0.20 -15.98
#